data_f906d212814d06be958b2165b9451fd2
#
_entry.id   f906d212814d06be958b2165b9451fd2
#
_cell.length_a   1.000
_cell.length_b   1.000
_cell.length_c   1.000
_cell.angle_alpha   90.00
_cell.angle_beta   90.00
_cell.angle_gamma   90.00
#
_symmetry.space_group_name_H-M   'P 1'
#
loop_
_entity.id
_entity.type
_entity.pdbx_description
1 polymer ?
#
loop_
_entity_poly.entity_id
_entity_poly.type
_entity_poly.pdbx_seq_one_letter_code
_entity_poly.pdbx_strand_id
1 'polypeptide(L)'
;MSCSLFHAAHEDERVFEMSDYQGPVARWCSGCGDHSVLAAAQRLMTDEQLKPETTVFVSGIGCSSRFPHYMKTYGFHGIHGRALPVATGVKLTRPELDVFVVMGDGDCVSIGAAHWIHAIRYNVDMVALLLDNNIYGLTKKQTSPTTPQGYRSNTQPRGSYLPAMNPLEATLGVTNASFVAQTAEWVPAHLFATLQAAHRHRGFAFVRILQRCPHFTADMYADAVKQPDVVEILTHPEGIVVDGLDKIYKNQARHDPANIHAARELAQEAEAIRLGLFFRDESHPRYEETRSLPKRTAREKMDLLNEDFDRYAV
;
A
#
# COMPACT_ATOMS: atom_id res chain seq x y z
N MET A 1 16.53 -36.42 -42.95
CA MET A 1 16.88 -36.29 -41.52
C MET A 1 16.14 -35.07 -41.00
N SER A 2 14.97 -35.34 -40.43
CA SER A 2 14.11 -34.26 -39.84
C SER A 2 14.47 -34.10 -38.39
N CYS A 3 14.97 -32.94 -38.01
CA CYS A 3 15.29 -32.62 -36.64
C CYS A 3 14.03 -31.98 -36.02
N SER A 4 13.20 -32.82 -35.40
CA SER A 4 12.09 -32.35 -34.58
C SER A 4 12.59 -32.03 -33.20
N LEU A 5 12.95 -30.77 -32.97
CA LEU A 5 13.29 -30.22 -31.65
C LEU A 5 12.27 -29.15 -31.28
N PHE A 6 11.02 -29.53 -31.12
CA PHE A 6 10.05 -28.81 -30.30
C PHE A 6 9.46 -29.80 -29.31
N HIS A 7 10.24 -30.10 -28.27
CA HIS A 7 9.64 -30.45 -26.99
C HIS A 7 9.00 -29.15 -26.50
N ALA A 8 7.66 -29.07 -26.60
CA ALA A 8 6.90 -28.16 -25.75
C ALA A 8 7.19 -28.65 -24.32
N ALA A 9 8.08 -27.96 -23.63
CA ALA A 9 8.18 -28.07 -22.21
C ALA A 9 6.77 -27.71 -21.70
N HIS A 10 6.06 -28.67 -21.12
CA HIS A 10 5.04 -28.39 -20.14
C HIS A 10 5.79 -27.57 -19.08
N GLU A 11 5.54 -26.27 -18.99
CA GLU A 11 5.86 -25.52 -17.82
C GLU A 11 5.08 -26.20 -16.70
N ASP A 12 5.76 -27.05 -15.92
CA ASP A 12 5.26 -27.47 -14.62
C ASP A 12 4.94 -26.17 -13.90
N GLU A 13 3.66 -25.93 -13.62
CA GLU A 13 3.23 -24.72 -12.91
C GLU A 13 3.92 -24.74 -11.55
N ARG A 14 5.01 -23.99 -11.45
CA ARG A 14 5.79 -23.89 -10.22
C ARG A 14 4.90 -23.28 -9.15
N VAL A 15 4.68 -24.01 -8.06
CA VAL A 15 4.03 -23.49 -6.86
C VAL A 15 5.07 -22.72 -6.05
N PHE A 16 4.79 -21.46 -5.77
CA PHE A 16 5.67 -20.61 -4.98
C PHE A 16 5.41 -20.79 -3.49
N GLU A 17 6.47 -20.92 -2.73
CA GLU A 17 6.46 -21.02 -1.28
C GLU A 17 6.90 -19.70 -0.63
N MET A 18 6.64 -19.53 0.67
CA MET A 18 7.05 -18.37 1.45
C MET A 18 8.54 -18.01 1.28
N SER A 19 9.39 -19.03 1.18
CA SER A 19 10.85 -18.88 0.99
C SER A 19 11.24 -18.23 -0.35
N ASP A 20 10.37 -18.32 -1.36
CA ASP A 20 10.59 -17.68 -2.66
C ASP A 20 10.48 -16.16 -2.61
N TYR A 21 9.79 -15.63 -1.59
CA TYR A 21 9.57 -14.20 -1.39
C TYR A 21 10.45 -13.59 -0.31
N GLN A 22 11.13 -14.43 0.49
CA GLN A 22 11.98 -13.98 1.58
C GLN A 22 13.34 -13.50 1.07
N GLY A 23 13.59 -12.20 1.22
CA GLY A 23 14.88 -11.58 1.00
C GLY A 23 15.83 -11.70 2.20
N PRO A 24 16.85 -10.87 2.28
CA PRO A 24 17.76 -10.81 3.44
C PRO A 24 16.99 -10.50 4.74
N VAL A 25 17.57 -10.88 5.88
CA VAL A 25 17.00 -10.60 7.21
C VAL A 25 16.73 -9.11 7.39
N ALA A 26 15.50 -8.78 7.73
CA ALA A 26 15.09 -7.40 7.96
C ALA A 26 15.82 -6.78 9.16
N ARG A 27 16.31 -5.54 8.98
CA ARG A 27 17.11 -4.82 9.97
C ARG A 27 16.35 -3.68 10.63
N TRP A 28 15.05 -3.84 10.81
CA TRP A 28 14.25 -2.95 11.65
C TRP A 28 14.51 -3.24 13.12
N CYS A 29 14.09 -2.30 13.99
CA CYS A 29 14.18 -2.48 15.44
C CYS A 29 13.39 -3.72 15.89
N SER A 30 13.82 -4.36 16.96
CA SER A 30 13.06 -5.44 17.59
C SER A 30 11.69 -4.92 18.03
N GLY A 31 10.61 -5.61 17.66
CA GLY A 31 9.23 -5.21 17.95
C GLY A 31 8.66 -4.12 17.03
N CYS A 32 9.39 -3.71 15.97
CA CYS A 32 8.86 -2.81 14.96
C CYS A 32 7.73 -3.47 14.17
N GLY A 33 6.62 -2.76 13.98
CA GLY A 33 5.46 -3.26 13.24
C GLY A 33 5.72 -3.54 11.76
N ASP A 34 6.78 -2.96 11.17
CA ASP A 34 7.19 -3.25 9.79
C ASP A 34 7.44 -4.75 9.55
N HIS A 35 7.88 -5.50 10.58
CA HIS A 35 8.06 -6.95 10.48
C HIS A 35 6.73 -7.69 10.24
N SER A 36 5.66 -7.29 10.91
CA SER A 36 4.33 -7.88 10.73
C SER A 36 3.79 -7.61 9.32
N VAL A 37 4.00 -6.38 8.81
CA VAL A 37 3.57 -6.01 7.46
C VAL A 37 4.35 -6.79 6.41
N LEU A 38 5.67 -6.96 6.58
CA LEU A 38 6.49 -7.77 5.68
C LEU A 38 6.02 -9.23 5.64
N ALA A 39 5.76 -9.83 6.80
CA ALA A 39 5.26 -11.21 6.88
C ALA A 39 3.88 -11.35 6.21
N ALA A 40 2.98 -10.37 6.40
CA ALA A 40 1.66 -10.37 5.77
C ALA A 40 1.75 -10.24 4.24
N ALA A 41 2.66 -9.40 3.72
CA ALA A 41 2.89 -9.26 2.28
C ALA A 41 3.49 -10.54 1.67
N GLN A 42 4.47 -11.16 2.32
CA GLN A 42 5.04 -12.44 1.87
C GLN A 42 4.00 -13.54 1.85
N ARG A 43 3.13 -13.59 2.87
CA ARG A 43 2.02 -14.53 2.91
C ARG A 43 1.01 -14.25 1.79
N LEU A 44 0.64 -12.99 1.54
CA LEU A 44 -0.24 -12.62 0.43
C LEU A 44 0.30 -13.16 -0.90
N MET A 45 1.59 -12.94 -1.16
CA MET A 45 2.22 -13.41 -2.40
C MET A 45 2.19 -14.93 -2.51
N THR A 46 2.38 -15.64 -1.39
CA THR A 46 2.29 -17.10 -1.35
C THR A 46 0.88 -17.59 -1.60
N ASP A 47 -0.12 -17.00 -0.92
CA ASP A 47 -1.51 -17.45 -1.02
C ASP A 47 -2.13 -17.11 -2.41
N GLU A 48 -1.76 -15.96 -3.01
CA GLU A 48 -2.21 -15.55 -4.35
C GLU A 48 -1.28 -16.04 -5.48
N GLN A 49 -0.22 -16.78 -5.14
CA GLN A 49 0.76 -17.34 -6.10
C GLN A 49 1.34 -16.28 -7.06
N LEU A 50 1.62 -15.08 -6.54
CA LEU A 50 2.14 -13.98 -7.34
C LEU A 50 3.57 -14.28 -7.79
N LYS A 51 3.83 -14.18 -9.08
CA LYS A 51 5.17 -14.47 -9.63
C LYS A 51 6.16 -13.39 -9.20
N PRO A 52 7.30 -13.75 -8.57
CA PRO A 52 8.31 -12.76 -8.15
C PRO A 52 8.79 -11.85 -9.27
N GLU A 53 8.87 -12.38 -10.50
CA GLU A 53 9.32 -11.67 -11.69
C GLU A 53 8.29 -10.70 -12.29
N THR A 54 7.02 -10.80 -11.89
CA THR A 54 5.96 -9.86 -12.28
C THR A 54 5.46 -9.00 -11.14
N THR A 55 6.04 -9.13 -9.95
CA THR A 55 5.69 -8.33 -8.78
C THR A 55 6.78 -7.31 -8.48
N VAL A 56 6.36 -6.06 -8.22
CA VAL A 56 7.27 -4.94 -7.98
C VAL A 56 6.89 -4.19 -6.71
N PHE A 57 7.84 -4.08 -5.79
CA PHE A 57 7.71 -3.22 -4.61
C PHE A 57 8.44 -1.90 -4.84
N VAL A 58 7.71 -0.79 -4.76
CA VAL A 58 8.27 0.57 -4.91
C VAL A 58 8.19 1.28 -3.57
N SER A 59 9.27 1.94 -3.17
CA SER A 59 9.30 2.69 -1.92
C SER A 59 10.04 4.03 -2.07
N GLY A 60 9.73 4.95 -1.14
CA GLY A 60 10.47 6.20 -0.99
C GLY A 60 11.62 6.08 0.01
N ILE A 61 11.60 6.90 1.08
CA ILE A 61 12.65 6.90 2.11
C ILE A 61 12.01 6.88 3.52
N GLY A 62 12.57 6.08 4.39
CA GLY A 62 12.16 5.90 5.77
C GLY A 62 12.38 4.47 6.24
N CYS A 63 11.94 4.14 7.47
CA CYS A 63 12.01 2.77 7.98
C CYS A 63 11.22 1.80 7.11
N SER A 64 9.95 2.10 6.85
CA SER A 64 9.05 1.34 6.00
C SER A 64 9.59 1.18 4.58
N SER A 65 10.24 2.21 4.05
CA SER A 65 10.74 2.24 2.68
C SER A 65 11.92 1.27 2.42
N ARG A 66 12.46 0.65 3.46
CA ARG A 66 13.45 -0.43 3.32
C ARG A 66 12.82 -1.76 2.85
N PHE A 67 11.51 -1.80 2.75
CA PHE A 67 10.73 -3.00 2.41
C PHE A 67 11.23 -3.74 1.16
N PRO A 68 11.53 -3.09 0.01
CA PRO A 68 12.01 -3.77 -1.19
C PRO A 68 13.32 -4.54 -0.98
N HIS A 69 14.17 -4.13 -0.01
CA HIS A 69 15.40 -4.85 0.30
C HIS A 69 15.17 -6.21 0.97
N TYR A 70 13.96 -6.44 1.53
CA TYR A 70 13.60 -7.64 2.27
C TYR A 70 12.63 -8.54 1.53
N MET A 71 12.22 -8.13 0.33
CA MET A 71 11.43 -8.94 -0.60
C MET A 71 12.32 -9.51 -1.68
N LYS A 72 12.02 -10.73 -2.11
CA LYS A 72 12.74 -11.42 -3.19
C LYS A 72 11.94 -11.28 -4.50
N THR A 73 11.65 -10.02 -4.84
CA THR A 73 10.93 -9.59 -6.04
C THR A 73 11.70 -8.47 -6.71
N TYR A 74 11.22 -7.96 -7.83
CA TYR A 74 11.71 -6.68 -8.31
C TYR A 74 11.29 -5.54 -7.37
N GLY A 75 12.11 -4.50 -7.28
CA GLY A 75 11.82 -3.37 -6.43
C GLY A 75 12.63 -2.13 -6.73
N PHE A 76 12.06 -0.99 -6.33
CA PHE A 76 12.71 0.31 -6.36
C PHE A 76 12.74 0.90 -4.96
N HIS A 77 13.91 1.13 -4.41
CA HIS A 77 14.10 1.97 -3.24
C HIS A 77 14.53 3.35 -3.76
N GLY A 78 13.57 4.26 -3.85
CA GLY A 78 13.70 5.51 -4.58
C GLY A 78 14.09 6.70 -3.72
N ILE A 79 13.52 7.87 -4.05
CA ILE A 79 13.76 9.17 -3.40
C ILE A 79 12.58 9.49 -2.50
N HIS A 80 12.81 10.22 -1.42
CA HIS A 80 11.81 10.63 -0.44
C HIS A 80 10.61 11.33 -1.09
N GLY A 81 9.41 10.80 -0.83
CA GLY A 81 8.15 11.28 -1.40
C GLY A 81 7.95 11.01 -2.89
N ARG A 82 8.73 10.10 -3.50
CA ARG A 82 8.65 9.82 -4.94
C ARG A 82 8.27 8.37 -5.27
N ALA A 83 7.86 7.60 -4.29
CA ALA A 83 7.42 6.22 -4.52
C ALA A 83 6.26 6.14 -5.52
N LEU A 84 5.20 6.93 -5.32
CA LEU A 84 4.00 6.91 -6.15
C LEU A 84 4.23 7.30 -7.62
N PRO A 85 4.96 8.38 -7.97
CA PRO A 85 5.21 8.67 -9.38
C PRO A 85 6.10 7.63 -10.06
N VAL A 86 7.06 7.02 -9.34
CA VAL A 86 7.85 5.90 -9.87
C VAL A 86 6.94 4.70 -10.13
N ALA A 87 6.11 4.30 -9.17
CA ALA A 87 5.16 3.20 -9.30
C ALA A 87 4.16 3.44 -10.44
N THR A 88 3.65 4.66 -10.58
CA THR A 88 2.79 5.07 -11.69
C THR A 88 3.49 4.86 -13.04
N GLY A 89 4.75 5.28 -13.16
CA GLY A 89 5.55 5.04 -14.36
C GLY A 89 5.73 3.56 -14.68
N VAL A 90 6.00 2.73 -13.65
CA VAL A 90 6.11 1.27 -13.79
C VAL A 90 4.80 0.69 -14.33
N LYS A 91 3.67 0.99 -13.69
CA LYS A 91 2.36 0.44 -14.07
C LYS A 91 1.91 0.89 -15.45
N LEU A 92 2.15 2.16 -15.83
CA LEU A 92 1.77 2.66 -17.15
C LEU A 92 2.61 2.07 -18.30
N THR A 93 3.85 1.70 -18.03
CA THR A 93 4.72 1.03 -19.01
C THR A 93 4.54 -0.47 -19.07
N ARG A 94 4.20 -1.09 -17.93
CA ARG A 94 4.00 -2.53 -17.77
C ARG A 94 2.71 -2.80 -16.99
N PRO A 95 1.54 -2.67 -17.65
CA PRO A 95 0.22 -2.79 -16.98
C PRO A 95 -0.05 -4.15 -16.35
N GLU A 96 0.65 -5.18 -16.81
CA GLU A 96 0.51 -6.56 -16.33
C GLU A 96 1.20 -6.83 -14.97
N LEU A 97 2.03 -5.90 -14.48
CA LEU A 97 2.75 -6.09 -13.22
C LEU A 97 1.85 -5.84 -12.01
N ASP A 98 2.05 -6.65 -10.98
CA ASP A 98 1.52 -6.39 -9.63
C ASP A 98 2.42 -5.35 -8.95
N VAL A 99 1.89 -4.17 -8.69
CA VAL A 99 2.66 -3.04 -8.16
C VAL A 99 2.20 -2.69 -6.75
N PHE A 100 3.12 -2.83 -5.80
CA PHE A 100 2.94 -2.44 -4.40
C PHE A 100 3.82 -1.25 -4.08
N VAL A 101 3.25 -0.24 -3.42
CA VAL A 101 3.97 0.96 -3.00
C VAL A 101 4.00 1.01 -1.48
N VAL A 102 5.20 1.05 -0.88
CA VAL A 102 5.36 1.06 0.57
C VAL A 102 5.98 2.38 1.01
N MET A 103 5.27 3.11 1.85
CA MET A 103 5.63 4.45 2.30
C MET A 103 5.35 4.63 3.78
N GLY A 104 6.16 5.44 4.45
CA GLY A 104 5.82 5.97 5.76
C GLY A 104 4.93 7.21 5.67
N ASP A 105 4.35 7.61 6.80
CA ASP A 105 3.53 8.81 6.92
C ASP A 105 4.26 10.08 6.46
N GLY A 106 5.48 10.31 6.95
CA GLY A 106 6.27 11.45 6.50
C GLY A 106 6.69 11.37 5.04
N ASP A 107 6.87 10.18 4.48
CA ASP A 107 7.22 9.98 3.07
C ASP A 107 6.03 10.28 2.14
N CYS A 108 4.86 9.75 2.45
CA CYS A 108 3.65 9.87 1.64
C CYS A 108 2.96 11.23 1.79
N VAL A 109 2.60 11.57 3.04
CA VAL A 109 1.67 12.69 3.28
C VAL A 109 2.37 14.02 3.63
N SER A 110 3.71 14.07 3.60
CA SER A 110 4.49 15.30 3.66
C SER A 110 5.04 15.66 2.28
N ILE A 111 6.30 15.33 2.01
CA ILE A 111 6.96 15.66 0.75
C ILE A 111 6.32 14.95 -0.47
N GLY A 112 5.67 13.82 -0.25
CA GLY A 112 4.95 13.06 -1.27
C GLY A 112 3.51 13.48 -1.52
N ALA A 113 2.95 14.42 -0.74
CA ALA A 113 1.52 14.73 -0.70
C ALA A 113 0.89 15.01 -2.07
N ALA A 114 1.53 15.82 -2.91
CA ALA A 114 1.02 16.12 -4.26
C ALA A 114 0.95 14.87 -5.14
N HIS A 115 1.95 13.99 -5.05
CA HIS A 115 1.99 12.74 -5.81
C HIS A 115 0.93 11.74 -5.31
N TRP A 116 0.66 11.71 -4.01
CA TRP A 116 -0.42 10.92 -3.42
C TRP A 116 -1.79 11.36 -3.95
N ILE A 117 -2.10 12.66 -3.91
CA ILE A 117 -3.33 13.22 -4.46
C ILE A 117 -3.49 12.86 -5.95
N HIS A 118 -2.42 13.00 -6.75
CA HIS A 118 -2.46 12.66 -8.16
C HIS A 118 -2.63 11.15 -8.42
N ALA A 119 -1.99 10.27 -7.62
CA ALA A 119 -2.14 8.84 -7.76
C ALA A 119 -3.59 8.40 -7.51
N ILE A 120 -4.25 8.95 -6.47
CA ILE A 120 -5.69 8.72 -6.22
C ILE A 120 -6.52 9.20 -7.42
N ARG A 121 -6.30 10.43 -7.90
CA ARG A 121 -7.06 10.98 -9.03
C ARG A 121 -6.92 10.17 -10.31
N TYR A 122 -5.75 9.62 -10.57
CA TYR A 122 -5.49 8.79 -11.75
C TYR A 122 -6.07 7.39 -11.60
N ASN A 123 -6.30 6.96 -10.38
CA ASN A 123 -6.83 5.63 -10.06
C ASN A 123 -6.04 4.52 -10.78
N VAL A 124 -4.70 4.66 -10.82
CA VAL A 124 -3.83 3.67 -11.45
C VAL A 124 -3.82 2.40 -10.62
N ASP A 125 -3.99 1.26 -11.28
CA ASP A 125 -4.11 -0.05 -10.64
C ASP A 125 -2.82 -0.45 -9.89
N MET A 126 -2.78 -0.16 -8.59
CA MET A 126 -1.68 -0.47 -7.67
C MET A 126 -2.11 -0.41 -6.21
N VAL A 127 -1.41 -1.11 -5.35
CA VAL A 127 -1.66 -1.12 -3.90
C VAL A 127 -0.70 -0.17 -3.20
N ALA A 128 -1.22 0.89 -2.58
CA ALA A 128 -0.46 1.87 -1.82
C ALA A 128 -0.59 1.61 -0.31
N LEU A 129 0.48 1.18 0.33
CA LEU A 129 0.57 0.87 1.76
C LEU A 129 1.22 2.05 2.48
N LEU A 130 0.43 2.74 3.30
CA LEU A 130 0.91 3.79 4.20
C LEU A 130 1.14 3.18 5.59
N LEU A 131 2.41 2.97 5.96
CA LEU A 131 2.79 2.52 7.30
C LEU A 131 2.91 3.75 8.21
N ASP A 132 1.87 3.98 8.99
CA ASP A 132 1.71 5.20 9.80
C ASP A 132 2.08 4.96 11.26
N ASN A 133 3.27 5.42 11.63
CA ASN A 133 3.77 5.37 13.01
C ASN A 133 3.83 6.75 13.69
N ASN A 134 3.26 7.76 13.06
CA ASN A 134 3.13 9.15 13.54
C ASN A 134 4.47 9.86 13.81
N ILE A 135 5.57 9.41 13.17
CA ILE A 135 6.90 9.99 13.40
C ILE A 135 7.88 9.72 12.24
N TYR A 136 8.80 10.60 11.96
CA TYR A 136 10.00 10.26 11.21
C TYR A 136 10.93 9.42 12.07
N GLY A 137 10.86 8.09 11.95
CA GLY A 137 11.64 7.16 12.78
C GLY A 137 13.10 7.07 12.34
N LEU A 138 13.38 6.89 11.04
CA LEU A 138 14.72 6.68 10.51
C LEU A 138 15.67 7.84 10.87
N THR A 139 15.20 9.06 10.82
CA THR A 139 15.95 10.29 11.11
C THR A 139 15.91 10.70 12.59
N LYS A 140 15.37 9.82 13.44
CA LYS A 140 15.41 9.90 14.91
C LYS A 140 14.48 10.95 15.53
N LYS A 141 13.16 10.69 15.44
CA LYS A 141 12.12 11.36 16.24
C LYS A 141 11.82 12.80 15.82
N GLN A 142 11.72 13.11 14.51
CA GLN A 142 11.10 14.36 14.06
C GLN A 142 9.59 14.15 13.90
N THR A 143 8.81 15.20 14.16
CA THR A 143 7.37 15.17 13.91
C THR A 143 7.07 15.00 12.44
N SER A 144 6.14 14.10 12.12
CA SER A 144 5.52 13.92 10.80
C SER A 144 4.17 14.64 10.74
N PRO A 145 3.51 14.73 9.58
CA PRO A 145 2.18 15.34 9.49
C PRO A 145 1.10 14.63 10.31
N THR A 146 1.25 13.32 10.57
CA THR A 146 0.30 12.54 11.37
C THR A 146 0.62 12.54 12.87
N THR A 147 1.70 13.20 13.30
CA THR A 147 2.05 13.31 14.72
C THR A 147 0.99 14.11 15.47
N PRO A 148 0.40 13.57 16.56
CA PRO A 148 -0.60 14.28 17.35
C PRO A 148 -0.12 15.62 17.88
N GLN A 149 -1.04 16.59 17.97
CA GLN A 149 -0.76 17.89 18.56
C GLN A 149 -0.27 17.75 20.01
N GLY A 150 0.73 18.49 20.37
CA GLY A 150 1.35 18.45 21.72
C GLY A 150 2.40 17.34 21.89
N TYR A 151 2.55 16.39 20.95
CA TYR A 151 3.57 15.35 21.04
C TYR A 151 4.98 15.93 20.93
N ARG A 152 5.86 15.58 21.89
CA ARG A 152 7.24 16.11 21.97
C ARG A 152 8.21 15.30 21.13
N SER A 153 8.96 16.00 20.30
CA SER A 153 10.00 15.43 19.44
C SER A 153 11.30 16.23 19.49
N ASN A 154 12.34 15.74 18.81
CA ASN A 154 13.62 16.45 18.73
C ASN A 154 13.52 17.80 18.03
N THR A 155 12.62 17.92 17.04
CA THR A 155 12.39 19.18 16.29
C THR A 155 11.36 20.09 16.95
N GLN A 156 10.51 19.53 17.81
CA GLN A 156 9.46 20.25 18.53
C GLN A 156 9.46 19.90 20.02
N PRO A 157 10.46 20.37 20.77
CA PRO A 157 10.63 19.98 22.20
C PRO A 157 9.51 20.50 23.10
N ARG A 158 8.78 21.56 22.68
CA ARG A 158 7.62 22.08 23.40
C ARG A 158 6.30 21.41 22.98
N GLY A 159 6.34 20.48 22.05
CA GLY A 159 5.21 19.76 21.49
C GLY A 159 4.87 20.22 20.07
N SER A 160 4.31 19.30 19.28
CA SER A 160 3.77 19.59 17.96
C SER A 160 2.66 20.65 18.06
N TYR A 161 2.75 21.72 17.27
CA TYR A 161 1.80 22.83 17.35
C TYR A 161 0.62 22.71 16.39
N LEU A 162 0.72 21.86 15.34
CA LEU A 162 -0.35 21.61 14.39
C LEU A 162 -1.18 20.38 14.80
N PRO A 163 -2.49 20.37 14.51
CA PRO A 163 -3.29 19.16 14.54
C PRO A 163 -2.72 18.11 13.57
N ALA A 164 -2.86 16.84 13.95
CA ALA A 164 -2.46 15.74 13.08
C ALA A 164 -3.28 15.73 11.79
N MET A 165 -2.61 15.48 10.67
CA MET A 165 -3.29 15.21 9.40
C MET A 165 -3.93 13.82 9.45
N ASN A 166 -5.17 13.71 9.01
CA ASN A 166 -5.86 12.43 8.86
C ASN A 166 -5.74 11.92 7.40
N PRO A 167 -4.94 10.87 7.13
CA PRO A 167 -4.77 10.36 5.78
C PRO A 167 -6.03 9.75 5.16
N LEU A 168 -6.93 9.19 5.97
CA LEU A 168 -8.21 8.64 5.48
C LEU A 168 -9.12 9.74 4.97
N GLU A 169 -9.33 10.78 5.79
CA GLU A 169 -10.16 11.93 5.44
C GLU A 169 -9.64 12.61 4.17
N ALA A 170 -8.33 12.84 4.10
CA ALA A 170 -7.71 13.45 2.94
C ALA A 170 -7.86 12.59 1.67
N THR A 171 -7.69 11.26 1.77
CA THR A 171 -7.89 10.33 0.65
C THR A 171 -9.34 10.33 0.18
N LEU A 172 -10.29 10.22 1.11
CA LEU A 172 -11.73 10.20 0.81
C LEU A 172 -12.24 11.56 0.26
N GLY A 173 -11.49 12.64 0.49
CA GLY A 173 -11.76 13.95 -0.09
C GLY A 173 -11.36 14.11 -1.55
N VAL A 174 -10.51 13.22 -2.07
CA VAL A 174 -10.03 13.30 -3.46
C VAL A 174 -11.03 12.67 -4.42
N THR A 175 -11.32 13.36 -5.51
CA THR A 175 -12.14 12.81 -6.60
C THR A 175 -11.46 11.57 -7.20
N ASN A 176 -12.25 10.56 -7.50
CA ASN A 176 -11.82 9.28 -8.08
C ASN A 176 -11.09 8.33 -7.10
N ALA A 177 -11.21 8.57 -5.78
CA ALA A 177 -10.82 7.55 -4.80
C ALA A 177 -11.68 6.30 -4.99
N SER A 178 -11.07 5.11 -5.09
CA SER A 178 -11.78 3.88 -5.44
C SER A 178 -11.67 2.77 -4.39
N PHE A 179 -10.63 2.77 -3.56
CA PHE A 179 -10.48 1.87 -2.42
C PHE A 179 -9.74 2.55 -1.29
N VAL A 180 -10.35 2.59 -0.12
CA VAL A 180 -9.76 3.19 1.10
C VAL A 180 -10.02 2.27 2.28
N ALA A 181 -8.95 1.74 2.88
CA ALA A 181 -9.03 0.86 4.04
C ALA A 181 -8.05 1.26 5.14
N GLN A 182 -8.35 0.89 6.36
CA GLN A 182 -7.44 0.98 7.50
C GLN A 182 -7.33 -0.35 8.21
N THR A 183 -6.10 -0.69 8.59
CA THR A 183 -5.78 -1.87 9.39
C THR A 183 -4.67 -1.55 10.38
N ALA A 184 -4.32 -2.53 11.21
CA ALA A 184 -3.26 -2.39 12.20
C ALA A 184 -2.31 -3.60 12.16
N GLU A 185 -1.00 -3.35 12.31
CA GLU A 185 0.01 -4.41 12.24
C GLU A 185 -0.09 -5.44 13.39
N TRP A 186 -0.71 -5.04 14.52
CA TRP A 186 -0.96 -5.92 15.67
C TRP A 186 -2.24 -6.75 15.55
N VAL A 187 -2.97 -6.64 14.43
CA VAL A 187 -4.14 -7.48 14.10
C VAL A 187 -3.84 -8.29 12.83
N PRO A 188 -2.95 -9.31 12.90
CA PRO A 188 -2.36 -9.95 11.70
C PRO A 188 -3.38 -10.53 10.74
N ALA A 189 -4.47 -11.13 11.24
CA ALA A 189 -5.50 -11.71 10.40
C ALA A 189 -6.26 -10.64 9.61
N HIS A 190 -6.59 -9.51 10.26
CA HIS A 190 -7.23 -8.38 9.61
C HIS A 190 -6.28 -7.67 8.63
N LEU A 191 -5.01 -7.51 9.01
CA LEU A 191 -3.98 -6.96 8.12
C LEU A 191 -3.89 -7.79 6.84
N PHE A 192 -3.75 -9.11 6.97
CA PHE A 192 -3.67 -10.01 5.81
C PHE A 192 -4.92 -9.90 4.91
N ALA A 193 -6.12 -10.00 5.48
CA ALA A 193 -7.37 -9.89 4.73
C ALA A 193 -7.52 -8.53 4.03
N THR A 194 -7.05 -7.45 4.68
CA THR A 194 -7.04 -6.11 4.08
C THR A 194 -6.10 -6.01 2.89
N LEU A 195 -4.88 -6.56 3.01
CA LEU A 195 -3.92 -6.60 1.89
C LEU A 195 -4.46 -7.42 0.71
N GLN A 196 -5.13 -8.54 0.99
CA GLN A 196 -5.75 -9.39 -0.02
C GLN A 196 -6.89 -8.66 -0.73
N ALA A 197 -7.76 -7.96 0.00
CA ALA A 197 -8.84 -7.17 -0.58
C ALA A 197 -8.29 -6.00 -1.43
N ALA A 198 -7.24 -5.34 -0.96
CA ALA A 198 -6.59 -4.26 -1.69
C ALA A 198 -5.91 -4.74 -2.98
N HIS A 199 -5.27 -5.90 -2.97
CA HIS A 199 -4.65 -6.49 -4.16
C HIS A 199 -5.70 -6.91 -5.22
N ARG A 200 -6.85 -7.43 -4.78
CA ARG A 200 -7.95 -7.85 -5.66
C ARG A 200 -8.75 -6.67 -6.23
N HIS A 201 -8.61 -5.49 -5.66
CA HIS A 201 -9.28 -4.29 -6.16
C HIS A 201 -8.66 -3.84 -7.47
N ARG A 202 -9.48 -3.44 -8.42
CA ARG A 202 -9.06 -2.91 -9.73
C ARG A 202 -9.03 -1.39 -9.69
N GLY A 203 -7.85 -0.82 -9.46
CA GLY A 203 -7.61 0.61 -9.34
C GLY A 203 -6.63 0.93 -8.22
N PHE A 204 -6.62 2.18 -7.78
CA PHE A 204 -5.74 2.64 -6.71
C PHE A 204 -6.28 2.24 -5.34
N ALA A 205 -5.69 1.19 -4.74
CA ALA A 205 -6.03 0.77 -3.39
C ALA A 205 -5.13 1.49 -2.37
N PHE A 206 -5.72 2.35 -1.54
CA PHE A 206 -5.04 3.01 -0.43
C PHE A 206 -5.32 2.28 0.89
N VAL A 207 -4.27 1.79 1.52
CA VAL A 207 -4.34 1.11 2.82
C VAL A 207 -3.49 1.85 3.84
N ARG A 208 -4.13 2.45 4.85
CA ARG A 208 -3.43 2.96 6.03
C ARG A 208 -3.23 1.81 7.01
N ILE A 209 -1.98 1.55 7.36
CA ILE A 209 -1.59 0.54 8.34
C ILE A 209 -1.06 1.26 9.57
N LEU A 210 -1.81 1.20 10.67
CA LEU A 210 -1.34 1.71 11.96
C LEU A 210 -0.18 0.83 12.43
N GLN A 211 0.99 1.46 12.62
CA GLN A 211 2.24 0.75 12.82
C GLN A 211 2.95 1.24 14.08
N ARG A 212 3.31 0.32 14.98
CA ARG A 212 4.05 0.68 16.19
C ARG A 212 5.53 0.92 15.89
N CYS A 213 6.02 2.06 16.37
CA CYS A 213 7.44 2.31 16.47
C CYS A 213 7.89 2.13 17.94
N PRO A 214 8.49 1.00 18.34
CA PRO A 214 8.83 0.73 19.74
C PRO A 214 9.89 1.66 20.30
N HIS A 215 10.58 2.38 19.42
CA HIS A 215 11.72 3.20 19.79
C HIS A 215 11.37 4.69 20.00
N PHE A 216 10.48 5.25 19.19
CA PHE A 216 10.21 6.68 19.20
C PHE A 216 8.77 7.05 19.56
N THR A 217 7.80 6.14 19.31
CA THR A 217 6.38 6.32 19.60
C THR A 217 5.79 5.07 20.27
N ALA A 218 6.50 4.50 21.24
CA ALA A 218 6.10 3.26 21.91
C ALA A 218 4.75 3.36 22.63
N ASP A 219 4.35 4.56 23.02
CA ASP A 219 3.10 4.91 23.70
C ASP A 219 1.92 5.11 22.74
N MET A 220 2.17 5.41 21.46
CA MET A 220 1.15 5.89 20.52
C MET A 220 -0.06 4.96 20.34
N TYR A 221 0.16 3.65 20.27
CA TYR A 221 -0.90 2.66 20.11
C TYR A 221 -0.92 1.65 21.27
N ALA A 222 -0.27 1.99 22.39
CA ALA A 222 -0.09 1.06 23.50
C ALA A 222 -1.41 0.57 24.10
N ASP A 223 -2.41 1.44 24.19
CA ASP A 223 -3.75 1.11 24.71
C ASP A 223 -4.52 0.24 23.72
N ALA A 224 -4.49 0.56 22.44
CA ALA A 224 -5.17 -0.22 21.41
C ALA A 224 -4.64 -1.66 21.26
N VAL A 225 -3.35 -1.85 21.54
CA VAL A 225 -2.73 -3.19 21.56
C VAL A 225 -3.16 -4.02 22.76
N LYS A 226 -3.32 -3.36 23.92
CA LYS A 226 -3.64 -4.03 25.20
C LYS A 226 -5.14 -4.20 25.44
N GLN A 227 -5.93 -3.29 24.89
CA GLN A 227 -7.37 -3.17 25.13
C GLN A 227 -8.13 -3.25 23.80
N PRO A 228 -8.52 -4.45 23.35
CA PRO A 228 -9.26 -4.61 22.09
C PRO A 228 -10.53 -3.75 21.99
N ASP A 229 -11.12 -3.39 23.14
CA ASP A 229 -12.36 -2.61 23.20
C ASP A 229 -12.22 -1.15 22.73
N VAL A 230 -10.98 -0.63 22.61
CA VAL A 230 -10.76 0.71 22.01
C VAL A 230 -10.68 0.68 20.49
N VAL A 231 -10.69 -0.52 19.91
CA VAL A 231 -10.69 -0.75 18.46
C VAL A 231 -12.09 -1.12 18.00
N GLU A 232 -12.58 -0.42 17.00
CA GLU A 232 -13.86 -0.69 16.35
C GLU A 232 -13.64 -1.32 14.98
N ILE A 233 -14.29 -2.46 14.71
CA ILE A 233 -14.20 -3.14 13.42
C ILE A 233 -15.39 -2.74 12.54
N LEU A 234 -15.10 -2.22 11.34
CA LEU A 234 -16.14 -1.94 10.34
C LEU A 234 -16.59 -3.26 9.70
N THR A 235 -17.89 -3.53 9.78
CA THR A 235 -18.48 -4.79 9.33
C THR A 235 -19.46 -4.60 8.18
N HIS A 236 -19.25 -5.38 7.12
CA HIS A 236 -20.16 -5.51 5.98
C HIS A 236 -19.83 -6.78 5.20
N PRO A 237 -20.82 -7.44 4.55
CA PRO A 237 -20.53 -8.60 3.67
C PRO A 237 -19.50 -8.29 2.56
N GLU A 238 -19.54 -7.06 2.04
CA GLU A 238 -18.61 -6.55 1.03
C GLU A 238 -17.37 -5.84 1.62
N GLY A 239 -17.19 -5.89 2.93
CA GLY A 239 -16.06 -5.31 3.66
C GLY A 239 -14.89 -6.27 3.85
N ILE A 240 -14.04 -5.99 4.84
CA ILE A 240 -12.98 -6.90 5.27
C ILE A 240 -13.58 -7.87 6.30
N VAL A 241 -13.73 -9.13 5.89
CA VAL A 241 -14.31 -10.19 6.72
C VAL A 241 -13.20 -11.11 7.23
N VAL A 242 -13.15 -11.32 8.54
CA VAL A 242 -12.21 -12.24 9.20
C VAL A 242 -12.96 -13.06 10.24
N ASP A 243 -13.00 -14.37 10.05
CA ASP A 243 -13.68 -15.29 10.95
C ASP A 243 -13.11 -15.23 12.38
N GLY A 244 -13.99 -15.11 13.36
CA GLY A 244 -13.63 -15.11 14.76
C GLY A 244 -12.99 -13.83 15.30
N LEU A 245 -12.85 -12.78 14.49
CA LEU A 245 -12.34 -11.48 14.91
C LEU A 245 -13.26 -10.82 15.95
N ASP A 246 -14.56 -11.04 15.84
CA ASP A 246 -15.61 -10.62 16.75
C ASP A 246 -15.47 -11.19 18.17
N LYS A 247 -14.77 -12.32 18.33
CA LYS A 247 -14.48 -12.91 19.64
C LYS A 247 -13.47 -12.09 20.44
N ILE A 248 -12.58 -11.36 19.73
CA ILE A 248 -11.52 -10.55 20.33
C ILE A 248 -11.94 -9.07 20.36
N TYR A 249 -12.37 -8.55 19.22
CA TYR A 249 -12.78 -7.15 19.05
C TYR A 249 -14.30 -7.06 19.10
N LYS A 250 -14.81 -6.67 20.27
CA LYS A 250 -16.27 -6.64 20.54
C LYS A 250 -16.95 -5.43 19.92
N ASN A 251 -16.23 -4.31 19.81
CA ASN A 251 -16.77 -3.10 19.21
C ASN A 251 -16.81 -3.25 17.69
N GLN A 252 -18.01 -3.18 17.15
CA GLN A 252 -18.27 -3.31 15.72
C GLN A 252 -19.23 -2.21 15.26
N ALA A 253 -18.94 -1.61 14.13
CA ALA A 253 -19.83 -0.68 13.44
C ALA A 253 -20.20 -1.26 12.08
N ARG A 254 -21.50 -1.31 11.81
CA ARG A 254 -21.99 -1.68 10.47
C ARG A 254 -21.76 -0.50 9.53
N HIS A 255 -21.05 -0.73 8.44
CA HIS A 255 -20.72 0.30 7.46
C HIS A 255 -20.78 -0.26 6.04
N ASP A 256 -21.58 0.34 5.17
CA ASP A 256 -21.62 0.02 3.74
C ASP A 256 -20.43 0.71 3.02
N PRO A 257 -19.45 -0.04 2.52
CA PRO A 257 -18.28 0.55 1.86
C PRO A 257 -18.59 1.21 0.51
N ALA A 258 -19.77 1.03 -0.07
CA ALA A 258 -20.19 1.77 -1.25
C ALA A 258 -20.65 3.22 -0.92
N ASN A 259 -20.87 3.53 0.36
CA ASN A 259 -21.36 4.84 0.78
C ASN A 259 -20.19 5.79 1.15
N ILE A 260 -19.76 6.62 0.18
CA ILE A 260 -18.68 7.59 0.37
C ILE A 260 -18.96 8.64 1.45
N HIS A 261 -20.24 9.01 1.66
CA HIS A 261 -20.60 10.01 2.67
C HIS A 261 -20.43 9.45 4.07
N ALA A 262 -20.95 8.24 4.32
CA ALA A 262 -20.73 7.53 5.58
C ALA A 262 -19.25 7.25 5.84
N ALA A 263 -18.48 6.89 4.80
CA ALA A 263 -17.03 6.70 4.89
C ALA A 263 -16.32 7.97 5.38
N ARG A 264 -16.71 9.14 4.86
CA ARG A 264 -16.15 10.44 5.25
C ARG A 264 -16.50 10.81 6.70
N GLU A 265 -17.73 10.59 7.11
CA GLU A 265 -18.16 10.80 8.50
C GLU A 265 -17.36 9.92 9.47
N LEU A 266 -17.25 8.63 9.18
CA LEU A 266 -16.45 7.70 9.99
C LEU A 266 -14.96 8.09 10.05
N ALA A 267 -14.40 8.59 8.95
CA ALA A 267 -13.01 9.01 8.92
C ALA A 267 -12.74 10.29 9.74
N GLN A 268 -13.72 11.17 9.90
CA GLN A 268 -13.62 12.41 10.68
C GLN A 268 -13.70 12.19 12.19
N GLU A 269 -14.40 11.16 12.63
CA GLU A 269 -14.52 10.85 14.05
C GLU A 269 -13.21 10.30 14.62
N ALA A 270 -12.46 11.14 15.31
CA ALA A 270 -11.10 10.85 15.78
C ALA A 270 -11.04 9.99 17.06
N GLU A 271 -12.17 9.74 17.74
CA GLU A 271 -12.18 9.14 19.09
C GLU A 271 -11.99 7.61 19.07
N ALA A 272 -12.31 6.94 17.97
CA ALA A 272 -12.17 5.49 17.83
C ALA A 272 -11.14 5.10 16.78
N ILE A 273 -10.33 4.07 17.09
CA ILE A 273 -9.50 3.42 16.08
C ILE A 273 -10.37 2.44 15.30
N ARG A 274 -10.75 2.82 14.08
CA ARG A 274 -11.58 1.99 13.21
C ARG A 274 -10.73 1.18 12.24
N LEU A 275 -10.93 -0.13 12.19
CA LEU A 275 -10.29 -1.01 11.22
C LEU A 275 -11.34 -1.58 10.27
N GLY A 276 -11.04 -1.58 8.98
CA GLY A 276 -11.94 -2.11 7.96
C GLY A 276 -11.84 -1.39 6.64
N LEU A 277 -12.77 -1.71 5.74
CA LEU A 277 -12.94 -1.06 4.45
C LEU A 277 -13.87 0.15 4.61
N PHE A 278 -13.32 1.33 4.41
CA PHE A 278 -14.07 2.59 4.46
C PHE A 278 -14.83 2.85 3.16
N PHE A 279 -14.16 2.62 2.03
CA PHE A 279 -14.77 2.90 0.74
C PHE A 279 -14.26 1.96 -0.34
N ARG A 280 -15.18 1.51 -1.24
CA ARG A 280 -14.84 0.79 -2.47
C ARG A 280 -15.83 1.15 -3.57
N ASP A 281 -15.30 1.54 -4.73
CA ASP A 281 -16.06 1.74 -5.96
C ASP A 281 -15.19 1.40 -7.18
N GLU A 282 -15.49 0.28 -7.82
CA GLU A 282 -14.77 -0.21 -9.00
C GLU A 282 -15.25 0.42 -10.32
N SER A 283 -16.29 1.26 -10.28
CA SER A 283 -16.83 1.95 -11.46
C SER A 283 -15.98 3.15 -11.88
N HIS A 284 -15.08 3.60 -11.02
CA HIS A 284 -14.21 4.73 -11.30
C HIS A 284 -13.23 4.46 -12.44
N PRO A 285 -13.08 5.40 -13.40
CA PRO A 285 -12.17 5.22 -14.54
C PRO A 285 -10.72 5.12 -14.07
N ARG A 286 -9.97 4.21 -14.68
CA ARG A 286 -8.54 4.04 -14.47
C ARG A 286 -7.74 4.73 -15.57
N TYR A 287 -6.68 5.43 -15.19
CA TYR A 287 -5.88 6.23 -16.11
C TYR A 287 -5.24 5.39 -17.23
N GLU A 288 -4.73 4.19 -16.90
CA GLU A 288 -4.14 3.28 -17.87
C GLU A 288 -5.15 2.78 -18.91
N GLU A 289 -6.43 2.69 -18.58
CA GLU A 289 -7.49 2.31 -19.52
C GLU A 289 -7.83 3.46 -20.46
N THR A 290 -7.90 4.68 -19.96
CA THR A 290 -8.18 5.88 -20.77
C THR A 290 -7.02 6.25 -21.68
N ARG A 291 -5.80 5.81 -21.36
CA ARG A 291 -4.57 6.03 -22.11
C ARG A 291 -4.05 4.78 -22.80
N SER A 292 -4.85 3.69 -22.82
CA SER A 292 -4.42 2.46 -23.45
C SER A 292 -4.08 2.70 -24.93
N LEU A 293 -2.79 2.58 -25.23
CA LEU A 293 -2.34 2.49 -26.62
C LEU A 293 -2.80 1.14 -27.20
N PRO A 294 -3.15 1.06 -28.48
CA PRO A 294 -3.47 -0.21 -29.12
C PRO A 294 -2.37 -1.23 -28.82
N LYS A 295 -2.78 -2.44 -28.39
CA LYS A 295 -1.82 -3.54 -28.23
C LYS A 295 -1.18 -3.81 -29.58
N ARG A 296 0.11 -3.53 -29.70
CA ARG A 296 0.91 -3.76 -30.89
C ARG A 296 1.87 -4.89 -30.65
N THR A 297 2.06 -5.72 -31.67
CA THR A 297 3.09 -6.76 -31.68
C THR A 297 4.48 -6.13 -31.67
N ALA A 298 5.50 -6.89 -31.31
CA ALA A 298 6.90 -6.43 -31.37
C ALA A 298 7.27 -5.93 -32.77
N ARG A 299 6.78 -6.60 -33.81
CA ARG A 299 7.01 -6.22 -35.22
C ARG A 299 6.39 -4.86 -35.53
N GLU A 300 5.10 -4.65 -35.20
CA GLU A 300 4.42 -3.36 -35.41
C GLU A 300 5.08 -2.21 -34.64
N LYS A 301 5.62 -2.48 -33.44
CA LYS A 301 6.40 -1.47 -32.67
C LYS A 301 7.71 -1.12 -33.38
N MET A 302 8.41 -2.11 -33.94
CA MET A 302 9.65 -1.90 -34.71
C MET A 302 9.37 -1.14 -36.01
N ASP A 303 8.30 -1.48 -36.70
CA ASP A 303 7.95 -0.81 -37.95
C ASP A 303 7.64 0.68 -37.71
N LEU A 304 6.86 0.99 -36.65
CA LEU A 304 6.61 2.38 -36.24
C LEU A 304 7.87 3.14 -35.82
N LEU A 305 8.78 2.45 -35.09
CA LEU A 305 10.05 3.06 -34.70
C LEU A 305 10.90 3.40 -35.93
N ASN A 306 10.96 2.51 -36.93
CA ASN A 306 11.66 2.75 -38.17
C ASN A 306 11.02 3.91 -38.96
N GLU A 307 9.67 3.97 -39.05
CA GLU A 307 8.96 5.10 -39.67
C GLU A 307 9.31 6.44 -38.96
N ASP A 308 9.40 6.44 -37.65
CA ASP A 308 9.80 7.65 -36.90
C ASP A 308 11.27 8.01 -37.14
N PHE A 309 12.17 7.03 -37.20
CA PHE A 309 13.57 7.29 -37.59
C PHE A 309 13.66 7.87 -38.98
N ASP A 310 12.95 7.32 -39.96
CA ASP A 310 12.93 7.84 -41.36
C ASP A 310 12.38 9.26 -41.43
N ARG A 311 11.38 9.61 -40.57
CA ARG A 311 10.81 10.95 -40.53
C ARG A 311 11.80 11.99 -40.02
N TYR A 312 12.76 11.63 -39.16
CA TYR A 312 13.76 12.51 -38.57
C TYR A 312 15.17 12.27 -39.14
N ALA A 313 15.32 11.36 -40.11
CA ALA A 313 16.57 11.22 -40.86
C ALA A 313 16.82 12.48 -41.70
N VAL A 314 17.96 13.13 -41.49
CA VAL A 314 18.40 14.32 -42.21
C VAL A 314 19.32 13.92 -43.34
#